data_8372407b30a9586e6941c038d96339a8
#
_entry.id   8372407b30a9586e6941c038d96339a8
#
_cell.length_a   1.000
_cell.length_b   1.000
_cell.length_c   1.000
_cell.angle_alpha   90.00
_cell.angle_beta   90.00
_cell.angle_gamma   90.00
#
_symmetry.space_group_name_H-M   'P 1'
#
loop_
_entity.id
_entity.type
_entity.pdbx_description
1 polymer ?
#
loop_
_entity_poly.entity_id
_entity_poly.type
_entity_poly.pdbx_seq_one_letter_code
_entity_poly.pdbx_strand_id
1 'polypeptide(L)'
;MYFKVVDSDDWVEETALEKILDVLKGWYQQGSLTDMLISNYVYEKVGVKNKKVIHYRNVLPQDHIMTWGDIGRFRLSQYILMHSVIYRTELLRNCGLKLPKHTFYVDNIYVYYPLPHVTSLYYLDVDFYRYFIGREDQSVNEKNMIKRIDQQLYVTRTMIDMYSMRKISSRKLRNYMINYLAIMMTVSSIILIRSKTEENLEKKKALWKYL
;
A
#
# COMPACT_ATOMS: atom_id res chain seq x y z
N MET A 1 16.17 -13.27 1.95
CA MET A 1 16.30 -11.84 2.35
C MET A 1 14.96 -11.14 2.12
N TYR A 2 14.57 -10.21 3.01
CA TYR A 2 13.35 -9.42 2.94
C TYR A 2 13.67 -7.93 2.85
N PHE A 3 12.75 -7.16 2.30
CA PHE A 3 12.89 -5.74 2.04
C PHE A 3 11.70 -4.96 2.61
N LYS A 4 12.00 -3.91 3.35
CA LYS A 4 11.04 -2.97 3.95
C LYS A 4 11.44 -1.54 3.61
N VAL A 5 10.49 -0.73 3.16
CA VAL A 5 10.66 0.73 3.04
C VAL A 5 10.25 1.39 4.35
N VAL A 6 11.09 2.28 4.84
CA VAL A 6 10.78 3.16 5.98
C VAL A 6 11.11 4.58 5.52
N ASP A 7 10.14 5.49 5.63
CA ASP A 7 10.34 6.90 5.28
C ASP A 7 11.24 7.59 6.33
N SER A 8 11.96 8.62 5.92
CA SER A 8 12.98 9.27 6.76
C SER A 8 12.42 9.99 7.99
N ASP A 9 11.13 10.26 8.02
CA ASP A 9 10.42 10.91 9.12
C ASP A 9 9.58 9.93 9.96
N ASP A 10 9.62 8.65 9.61
CA ASP A 10 8.92 7.56 10.29
C ASP A 10 9.89 6.65 11.04
N TRP A 11 9.36 5.72 11.85
CA TRP A 11 10.17 4.72 12.56
C TRP A 11 9.42 3.39 12.73
N VAL A 12 10.10 2.41 13.24
CA VAL A 12 9.53 1.10 13.56
C VAL A 12 9.60 0.83 15.07
N GLU A 13 8.66 0.08 15.59
CA GLU A 13 8.61 -0.32 16.97
C GLU A 13 9.51 -1.55 17.18
N GLU A 14 10.42 -1.48 18.18
CA GLU A 14 11.48 -2.48 18.41
C GLU A 14 10.94 -3.87 18.73
N THR A 15 9.98 -3.96 19.66
CA THR A 15 9.42 -5.26 20.07
C THR A 15 8.65 -5.92 18.90
N ALA A 16 7.98 -5.13 18.07
CA ALA A 16 7.34 -5.65 16.87
C ALA A 16 8.37 -6.08 15.81
N LEU A 17 9.50 -5.36 15.70
CA LEU A 17 10.61 -5.74 14.83
C LEU A 17 11.19 -7.09 15.24
N GLU A 18 11.44 -7.31 16.54
CA GLU A 18 11.94 -8.58 17.05
C GLU A 18 11.02 -9.75 16.67
N LYS A 19 9.71 -9.61 16.87
CA LYS A 19 8.71 -10.63 16.48
C LYS A 19 8.72 -10.91 14.97
N ILE A 20 8.85 -9.87 14.15
CA ILE A 20 8.95 -10.01 12.69
C ILE A 20 10.23 -10.77 12.32
N LEU A 21 11.36 -10.40 12.93
CA LEU A 21 12.65 -11.07 12.68
C LEU A 21 12.62 -12.55 13.09
N ASP A 22 11.94 -12.89 14.17
CA ASP A 22 11.80 -14.28 14.61
C ASP A 22 10.97 -15.11 13.61
N VAL A 23 9.87 -14.54 13.09
CA VAL A 23 9.09 -15.18 12.04
C VAL A 23 9.95 -15.40 10.78
N LEU A 24 10.70 -14.37 10.34
CA LEU A 24 11.55 -14.44 9.15
C LEU A 24 12.69 -15.44 9.30
N LYS A 25 13.31 -15.53 10.49
CA LYS A 25 14.34 -16.54 10.84
C LYS A 25 13.75 -17.93 10.81
N GLY A 26 12.55 -18.13 11.39
CA GLY A 26 11.85 -19.41 11.35
C GLY A 26 11.61 -19.91 9.93
N TRP A 27 11.15 -19.04 9.03
CA TRP A 27 10.97 -19.40 7.61
C TRP A 27 12.28 -19.77 6.92
N TYR A 28 13.35 -19.03 7.22
CA TYR A 28 14.66 -19.33 6.66
C TYR A 28 15.18 -20.70 7.12
N GLN A 29 15.05 -21.02 8.40
CA GLN A 29 15.46 -22.31 8.98
C GLN A 29 14.65 -23.49 8.42
N GLN A 30 13.37 -23.28 8.11
CA GLN A 30 12.48 -24.29 7.55
C GLN A 30 12.59 -24.41 6.01
N GLY A 31 13.37 -23.53 5.34
CA GLY A 31 13.45 -23.49 3.89
C GLY A 31 12.14 -23.05 3.19
N SER A 32 11.21 -22.46 3.93
CA SER A 32 9.87 -22.07 3.45
C SER A 32 9.69 -20.55 3.49
N LEU A 33 10.16 -19.85 2.46
CA LEU A 33 10.12 -18.39 2.40
C LEU A 33 8.76 -17.89 1.86
N THR A 34 8.06 -17.09 2.66
CA THR A 34 6.81 -16.44 2.25
C THR A 34 7.09 -15.18 1.43
N ASP A 35 6.27 -14.89 0.43
CA ASP A 35 6.49 -13.77 -0.51
C ASP A 35 6.24 -12.40 0.12
N MET A 36 5.22 -12.29 1.00
CA MET A 36 4.76 -11.04 1.58
C MET A 36 4.35 -11.22 3.04
N LEU A 37 4.99 -10.48 3.94
CA LEU A 37 4.53 -10.32 5.31
C LEU A 37 3.81 -8.98 5.45
N ILE A 38 2.66 -8.98 6.12
CA ILE A 38 1.84 -7.82 6.42
C ILE A 38 1.80 -7.62 7.92
N SER A 39 2.00 -6.39 8.38
CA SER A 39 1.87 -5.96 9.78
C SER A 39 0.97 -4.73 9.89
N ASN A 40 0.62 -4.34 11.11
CA ASN A 40 -0.11 -3.09 11.35
C ASN A 40 0.79 -1.87 11.21
N TYR A 41 0.15 -0.70 11.05
CA TYR A 41 0.81 0.58 11.26
C TYR A 41 -0.04 1.50 12.14
N VAL A 42 0.62 2.45 12.77
CA VAL A 42 0.02 3.35 13.75
C VAL A 42 0.23 4.78 13.29
N TYR A 43 -0.84 5.57 13.26
CA TYR A 43 -0.73 7.01 13.05
C TYR A 43 -0.18 7.68 14.32
N GLU A 44 1.01 8.26 14.20
CA GLU A 44 1.66 9.04 15.23
C GLU A 44 1.42 10.53 14.98
N LYS A 45 0.45 11.11 15.70
CA LYS A 45 0.11 12.52 15.57
C LYS A 45 0.52 13.28 16.82
N VAL A 46 1.26 14.38 16.64
CA VAL A 46 1.69 15.26 17.75
C VAL A 46 0.49 15.74 18.57
N GLY A 47 0.61 15.63 19.89
CA GLY A 47 -0.43 16.09 20.83
C GLY A 47 -1.68 15.21 20.96
N VAL A 48 -1.75 14.09 20.24
CA VAL A 48 -2.87 13.13 20.31
C VAL A 48 -2.49 11.92 21.17
N LYS A 49 -3.18 11.74 22.30
CA LYS A 49 -2.93 10.59 23.22
C LYS A 49 -3.44 9.26 22.62
N ASN A 50 -4.62 9.26 22.01
CA ASN A 50 -5.22 8.06 21.44
C ASN A 50 -4.75 7.87 20.00
N LYS A 51 -3.83 6.94 19.80
CA LYS A 51 -3.26 6.61 18.49
C LYS A 51 -4.23 5.74 17.70
N LYS A 52 -4.35 6.01 16.40
CA LYS A 52 -5.16 5.19 15.50
C LYS A 52 -4.28 4.10 14.91
N VAL A 53 -4.62 2.85 15.21
CA VAL A 53 -3.99 1.67 14.61
C VAL A 53 -4.79 1.22 13.37
N ILE A 54 -4.09 0.95 12.28
CA ILE A 54 -4.64 0.29 11.11
C ILE A 54 -4.20 -1.17 11.15
N HIS A 55 -5.17 -2.05 11.31
CA HIS A 55 -4.98 -3.50 11.38
C HIS A 55 -5.82 -4.22 10.33
N TYR A 56 -5.47 -5.46 10.04
CA TYR A 56 -6.11 -6.27 9.00
C TYR A 56 -6.77 -7.55 9.53
N ARG A 57 -6.87 -7.72 10.85
CA ARG A 57 -7.43 -8.91 11.52
C ARG A 57 -8.87 -9.27 11.11
N ASN A 58 -9.60 -8.32 10.54
CA ASN A 58 -10.95 -8.53 10.03
C ASN A 58 -10.99 -9.09 8.59
N VAL A 59 -9.85 -9.12 7.89
CA VAL A 59 -9.75 -9.52 6.48
C VAL A 59 -8.62 -10.50 6.20
N LEU A 60 -7.60 -10.56 7.05
CA LEU A 60 -6.46 -11.47 6.91
C LEU A 60 -6.43 -12.45 8.09
N PRO A 61 -6.42 -13.76 7.81
CA PRO A 61 -6.08 -14.76 8.82
C PRO A 61 -4.71 -14.47 9.44
N GLN A 62 -4.58 -14.78 10.76
CA GLN A 62 -3.37 -14.44 11.51
C GLN A 62 -2.46 -15.66 11.70
N ASP A 63 -1.16 -15.42 11.81
CA ASP A 63 -0.14 -16.37 12.27
C ASP A 63 -0.03 -17.68 11.48
N HIS A 64 -0.44 -17.66 10.20
CA HIS A 64 -0.18 -18.76 9.28
C HIS A 64 -0.02 -18.27 7.83
N ILE A 65 0.66 -19.09 7.03
CA ILE A 65 0.84 -18.81 5.60
C ILE A 65 -0.50 -19.01 4.88
N MET A 66 -0.89 -18.04 4.10
CA MET A 66 -2.13 -18.02 3.33
C MET A 66 -1.86 -17.66 1.88
N THR A 67 -2.87 -17.83 1.04
CA THR A 67 -2.93 -17.38 -0.35
C THR A 67 -3.96 -16.26 -0.51
N TRP A 68 -4.04 -15.66 -1.68
CA TRP A 68 -5.13 -14.73 -2.00
C TRP A 68 -6.53 -15.38 -1.94
N GLY A 69 -6.61 -16.71 -1.99
CA GLY A 69 -7.84 -17.47 -1.82
C GLY A 69 -8.42 -17.42 -0.41
N ASP A 70 -7.60 -17.17 0.59
CA ASP A 70 -7.94 -17.25 2.01
C ASP A 70 -8.36 -15.91 2.62
N ILE A 71 -8.07 -14.78 1.95
CA ILE A 71 -8.38 -13.44 2.46
C ILE A 71 -9.88 -13.18 2.53
N GLY A 72 -10.29 -12.33 3.48
CA GLY A 72 -11.63 -11.77 3.58
C GLY A 72 -11.88 -10.65 2.57
N ARG A 73 -13.06 -10.04 2.66
CA ARG A 73 -13.42 -8.89 1.81
C ARG A 73 -12.93 -7.59 2.46
N PHE A 74 -12.02 -6.89 1.79
CA PHE A 74 -11.62 -5.55 2.16
C PHE A 74 -12.77 -4.55 2.01
N ARG A 75 -12.94 -3.65 2.98
CA ARG A 75 -13.90 -2.54 2.89
C ARG A 75 -13.43 -1.54 1.84
N LEU A 76 -14.33 -0.71 1.31
CA LEU A 76 -14.02 0.28 0.26
C LEU A 76 -12.89 1.26 0.62
N SER A 77 -12.70 1.57 1.91
CA SER A 77 -11.64 2.46 2.39
C SER A 77 -10.44 1.73 2.99
N GLN A 78 -10.43 0.39 2.93
CA GLN A 78 -9.38 -0.43 3.53
C GLN A 78 -8.49 -1.00 2.43
N TYR A 79 -7.22 -0.71 2.50
CA TYR A 79 -6.20 -1.23 1.60
C TYR A 79 -4.85 -1.32 2.30
N ILE A 80 -3.96 -2.12 1.74
CA ILE A 80 -2.62 -2.34 2.28
C ILE A 80 -1.73 -1.22 1.76
N LEU A 81 -1.09 -0.48 2.67
CA LEU A 81 -0.14 0.57 2.35
C LEU A 81 1.31 0.07 2.46
N MET A 82 2.24 0.85 1.93
CA MET A 82 3.69 0.64 2.07
C MET A 82 4.10 0.42 3.53
N HIS A 83 3.45 1.12 4.45
CA HIS A 83 3.69 1.01 5.88
C HIS A 83 3.51 -0.40 6.43
N SER A 84 2.62 -1.20 5.83
CA SER A 84 2.27 -2.54 6.29
C SER A 84 3.05 -3.67 5.63
N VAL A 85 3.68 -3.46 4.47
CA VAL A 85 4.27 -4.56 3.70
C VAL A 85 5.75 -4.75 3.94
N ILE A 86 6.15 -6.02 3.99
CA ILE A 86 7.53 -6.48 3.91
C ILE A 86 7.56 -7.55 2.81
N TYR A 87 8.28 -7.32 1.74
CA TYR A 87 8.37 -8.24 0.63
C TYR A 87 9.63 -9.09 0.66
N ARG A 88 9.55 -10.32 0.16
CA ARG A 88 10.74 -11.10 -0.21
C ARG A 88 11.49 -10.35 -1.32
N THR A 89 12.77 -10.05 -1.08
CA THR A 89 13.60 -9.25 -2.00
C THR A 89 13.67 -9.85 -3.39
N GLU A 90 13.75 -11.18 -3.47
CA GLU A 90 13.77 -11.91 -4.73
C GLU A 90 12.51 -11.70 -5.56
N LEU A 91 11.33 -11.68 -4.92
CA LEU A 91 10.06 -11.38 -5.60
C LEU A 91 10.08 -10.00 -6.23
N LEU A 92 10.56 -8.96 -5.51
CA LEU A 92 10.65 -7.60 -6.04
C LEU A 92 11.61 -7.50 -7.24
N ARG A 93 12.71 -8.27 -7.23
CA ARG A 93 13.66 -8.32 -8.35
C ARG A 93 13.06 -9.03 -9.56
N ASN A 94 12.42 -10.17 -9.32
CA ASN A 94 11.91 -11.04 -10.38
C ASN A 94 10.63 -10.49 -11.04
N CYS A 95 9.78 -9.75 -10.30
CA CYS A 95 8.60 -9.11 -10.88
C CYS A 95 8.94 -7.93 -11.80
N GLY A 96 10.17 -7.42 -11.75
CA GLY A 96 10.61 -6.31 -12.61
C GLY A 96 10.09 -4.94 -12.17
N LEU A 97 9.73 -4.77 -10.89
CA LEU A 97 9.28 -3.50 -10.36
C LEU A 97 10.29 -2.37 -10.63
N LYS A 98 9.79 -1.31 -11.27
CA LYS A 98 10.52 -0.06 -11.47
C LYS A 98 9.65 1.10 -11.04
N LEU A 99 10.16 1.90 -10.11
CA LEU A 99 9.46 3.09 -9.64
C LEU A 99 9.88 4.31 -10.47
N PRO A 100 8.93 5.17 -10.88
CA PRO A 100 9.24 6.45 -11.52
C PRO A 100 10.14 7.30 -10.62
N LYS A 101 11.17 7.88 -11.21
CA LYS A 101 12.09 8.79 -10.49
C LYS A 101 11.44 10.15 -10.28
N HIS A 102 11.79 10.82 -9.17
CA HIS A 102 11.34 12.18 -8.83
C HIS A 102 9.81 12.34 -8.84
N THR A 103 9.08 11.28 -8.45
CA THR A 103 7.63 11.23 -8.46
C THR A 103 7.12 10.91 -7.06
N PHE A 104 6.18 11.70 -6.55
CA PHE A 104 5.47 11.42 -5.30
C PHE A 104 4.42 10.34 -5.52
N TYR A 105 3.97 9.71 -4.43
CA TYR A 105 2.90 8.68 -4.41
C TYR A 105 3.26 7.35 -5.08
N VAL A 106 4.55 7.13 -5.39
CA VAL A 106 5.05 5.85 -5.97
C VAL A 106 5.00 4.68 -4.99
N ASP A 107 4.83 4.95 -3.69
CA ASP A 107 4.50 3.98 -2.66
C ASP A 107 3.30 3.11 -3.02
N ASN A 108 2.30 3.68 -3.69
CA ASN A 108 1.15 2.93 -4.22
C ASN A 108 1.57 1.94 -5.31
N ILE A 109 2.48 2.33 -6.21
CA ILE A 109 3.05 1.42 -7.22
C ILE A 109 3.86 0.31 -6.55
N TYR A 110 4.68 0.66 -5.54
CA TYR A 110 5.48 -0.30 -4.78
C TYR A 110 4.62 -1.39 -4.15
N VAL A 111 3.45 -1.05 -3.63
CA VAL A 111 2.52 -2.03 -3.06
C VAL A 111 1.78 -2.80 -4.15
N TYR A 112 1.24 -2.09 -5.13
CA TYR A 112 0.29 -2.64 -6.10
C TYR A 112 0.92 -3.55 -7.15
N TYR A 113 2.09 -3.15 -7.68
CA TYR A 113 2.73 -3.86 -8.79
C TYR A 113 3.11 -5.31 -8.46
N PRO A 114 3.68 -5.64 -7.29
CA PRO A 114 4.05 -7.02 -6.98
C PRO A 114 2.88 -7.96 -6.70
N LEU A 115 1.66 -7.46 -6.42
CA LEU A 115 0.54 -8.28 -5.94
C LEU A 115 0.22 -9.52 -6.78
N PRO A 116 0.19 -9.48 -8.13
CA PRO A 116 -0.07 -10.67 -8.93
C PRO A 116 1.06 -11.73 -8.88
N HIS A 117 2.24 -11.35 -8.42
CA HIS A 117 3.40 -12.24 -8.27
C HIS A 117 3.50 -12.85 -6.87
N VAL A 118 2.71 -12.36 -5.92
CA VAL A 118 2.65 -12.87 -4.54
C VAL A 118 1.79 -14.12 -4.52
N THR A 119 2.38 -15.25 -4.17
CA THR A 119 1.70 -16.56 -4.05
C THR A 119 1.44 -16.95 -2.60
N SER A 120 2.24 -16.43 -1.68
CA SER A 120 2.14 -16.69 -0.24
C SER A 120 2.19 -15.40 0.56
N LEU A 121 1.25 -15.27 1.50
CA LEU A 121 1.10 -14.12 2.39
C LEU A 121 1.14 -14.60 3.84
N TYR A 122 1.52 -13.71 4.72
CA TYR A 122 1.46 -13.90 6.15
C TYR A 122 1.05 -12.60 6.84
N TYR A 123 0.11 -12.66 7.75
CA TYR A 123 -0.27 -11.50 8.56
C TYR A 123 0.14 -11.71 10.00
N LEU A 124 1.02 -10.85 10.49
CA LEU A 124 1.43 -10.76 11.88
C LEU A 124 0.77 -9.53 12.51
N ASP A 125 -0.13 -9.76 13.48
CA ASP A 125 -0.89 -8.70 14.14
C ASP A 125 -0.06 -7.96 15.18
N VAL A 126 0.93 -7.19 14.71
CA VAL A 126 1.81 -6.33 15.52
C VAL A 126 1.83 -4.92 15.01
N ASP A 127 1.88 -3.94 15.90
CA ASP A 127 1.87 -2.51 15.62
C ASP A 127 3.26 -1.99 15.27
N PHE A 128 3.75 -2.40 14.10
CA PHE A 128 5.16 -2.30 13.71
C PHE A 128 5.57 -0.91 13.23
N TYR A 129 4.87 -0.38 12.22
CA TYR A 129 5.27 0.86 11.57
C TYR A 129 4.63 2.07 12.26
N ARG A 130 5.42 3.09 12.57
CA ARG A 130 5.00 4.32 13.21
C ARG A 130 5.02 5.44 12.18
N TYR A 131 3.82 5.75 11.66
CA TYR A 131 3.61 6.76 10.61
C TYR A 131 3.37 8.13 11.24
N PHE A 132 4.37 9.00 11.15
CA PHE A 132 4.32 10.33 11.71
C PHE A 132 3.49 11.27 10.82
N ILE A 133 2.40 11.84 11.37
CA ILE A 133 1.49 12.70 10.62
C ILE A 133 1.23 14.03 11.34
N GLY A 134 0.82 15.03 10.55
CA GLY A 134 0.35 16.32 11.06
C GLY A 134 1.30 17.49 10.86
N ARG A 135 2.39 17.31 10.12
CA ARG A 135 3.25 18.43 9.68
C ARG A 135 2.69 19.06 8.41
N GLU A 136 2.90 20.38 8.24
CA GLU A 136 2.39 21.12 7.08
C GLU A 136 3.14 20.79 5.77
N ASP A 137 4.40 20.36 5.87
CA ASP A 137 5.26 20.04 4.73
C ASP A 137 5.04 18.63 4.15
N GLN A 138 4.23 17.79 4.80
CA GLN A 138 4.00 16.42 4.37
C GLN A 138 3.33 16.32 2.99
N SER A 139 3.69 15.25 2.26
CA SER A 139 3.16 14.98 0.91
C SER A 139 1.65 14.78 0.90
N VAL A 140 1.07 14.26 1.97
CA VAL A 140 -0.37 14.03 2.16
C VAL A 140 -1.15 15.26 2.64
N ASN A 141 -0.49 16.40 2.86
CA ASN A 141 -1.19 17.66 3.13
C ASN A 141 -1.98 18.11 1.88
N GLU A 142 -3.24 18.52 2.05
CA GLU A 142 -4.14 18.87 0.94
C GLU A 142 -3.55 19.89 -0.02
N LYS A 143 -2.94 20.96 0.49
CA LYS A 143 -2.29 22.00 -0.36
C LYS A 143 -1.17 21.42 -1.21
N ASN A 144 -0.36 20.53 -0.62
CA ASN A 144 0.72 19.85 -1.30
C ASN A 144 0.21 18.84 -2.34
N MET A 145 -0.87 18.12 -2.03
CA MET A 145 -1.52 17.20 -2.96
C MET A 145 -2.11 17.95 -4.18
N ILE A 146 -2.74 19.11 -3.98
CA ILE A 146 -3.25 19.94 -5.07
C ILE A 146 -2.09 20.41 -5.96
N LYS A 147 -0.99 20.87 -5.39
CA LYS A 147 0.21 21.28 -6.14
C LYS A 147 0.81 20.14 -6.96
N ARG A 148 0.70 18.90 -6.48
CA ARG A 148 1.30 17.70 -7.08
C ARG A 148 0.27 16.83 -7.78
N ILE A 149 -0.90 17.37 -8.11
CA ILE A 149 -2.01 16.58 -8.63
C ILE A 149 -1.64 15.85 -9.93
N ASP A 150 -0.81 16.44 -10.79
CA ASP A 150 -0.39 15.80 -12.03
C ASP A 150 0.47 14.54 -11.77
N GLN A 151 1.24 14.51 -10.69
CA GLN A 151 1.97 13.30 -10.27
C GLN A 151 1.01 12.22 -9.72
N GLN A 152 0.02 12.62 -8.94
CA GLN A 152 -1.04 11.72 -8.47
C GLN A 152 -1.80 11.09 -9.66
N LEU A 153 -2.14 11.89 -10.67
CA LEU A 153 -2.81 11.43 -11.89
C LEU A 153 -1.91 10.49 -12.69
N TYR A 154 -0.62 10.82 -12.81
CA TYR A 154 0.37 9.98 -13.49
C TYR A 154 0.47 8.60 -12.81
N VAL A 155 0.62 8.57 -11.48
CA VAL A 155 0.67 7.31 -10.71
C VAL A 155 -0.64 6.52 -10.87
N THR A 156 -1.80 7.18 -10.77
CA THR A 156 -3.10 6.51 -10.91
C THR A 156 -3.26 5.87 -12.29
N ARG A 157 -2.94 6.59 -13.38
CA ARG A 157 -2.98 6.05 -14.76
C ARG A 157 -1.99 4.91 -14.93
N THR A 158 -0.75 5.08 -14.45
CA THR A 158 0.25 4.02 -14.47
C THR A 158 -0.27 2.74 -13.82
N MET A 159 -0.94 2.84 -12.66
CA MET A 159 -1.52 1.68 -11.98
C MET A 159 -2.67 1.03 -12.75
N ILE A 160 -3.50 1.82 -13.44
CA ILE A 160 -4.58 1.32 -14.32
C ILE A 160 -3.99 0.49 -15.46
N ASP A 161 -2.90 0.96 -16.06
CA ASP A 161 -2.28 0.33 -17.24
C ASP A 161 -1.43 -0.90 -16.91
N MET A 162 -1.02 -1.08 -15.64
CA MET A 162 -0.14 -2.17 -15.23
C MET A 162 -0.68 -3.56 -15.53
N TYR A 163 -1.99 -3.75 -15.32
CA TYR A 163 -2.58 -5.08 -15.41
C TYR A 163 -3.98 -5.06 -16.04
N SER A 164 -4.18 -5.95 -16.99
CA SER A 164 -5.55 -6.31 -17.38
C SER A 164 -6.19 -7.14 -16.27
N MET A 165 -7.22 -6.62 -15.62
CA MET A 165 -7.92 -7.32 -14.53
C MET A 165 -8.50 -8.67 -14.96
N ARG A 166 -8.79 -8.86 -16.26
CA ARG A 166 -9.26 -10.13 -16.81
C ARG A 166 -8.21 -11.24 -16.74
N LYS A 167 -6.92 -10.89 -16.71
CA LYS A 167 -5.78 -11.82 -16.64
C LYS A 167 -5.43 -12.23 -15.21
N ILE A 168 -5.98 -11.58 -14.19
CA ILE A 168 -5.76 -11.96 -12.79
C ILE A 168 -6.64 -13.16 -12.45
N SER A 169 -6.03 -14.32 -12.27
CA SER A 169 -6.74 -15.60 -12.04
C SER A 169 -7.48 -15.63 -10.71
N SER A 170 -6.88 -15.21 -9.62
CA SER A 170 -7.53 -15.17 -8.31
C SER A 170 -8.61 -14.09 -8.28
N ARG A 171 -9.88 -14.53 -8.11
CA ARG A 171 -11.04 -13.62 -7.99
C ARG A 171 -10.90 -12.66 -6.81
N LYS A 172 -10.38 -13.13 -5.67
CA LYS A 172 -10.23 -12.29 -4.48
C LYS A 172 -9.13 -11.26 -4.66
N LEU A 173 -7.98 -11.64 -5.23
CA LEU A 173 -6.93 -10.69 -5.60
C LEU A 173 -7.43 -9.65 -6.61
N ARG A 174 -8.10 -10.09 -7.68
CA ARG A 174 -8.67 -9.19 -8.68
C ARG A 174 -9.61 -8.16 -8.06
N ASN A 175 -10.53 -8.60 -7.19
CA ASN A 175 -11.45 -7.71 -6.50
C ASN A 175 -10.71 -6.73 -5.57
N TYR A 176 -9.67 -7.17 -4.89
CA TYR A 176 -8.82 -6.33 -4.06
C TYR A 176 -8.09 -5.27 -4.92
N MET A 177 -7.50 -5.65 -6.03
CA MET A 177 -6.81 -4.74 -6.95
C MET A 177 -7.77 -3.71 -7.57
N ILE A 178 -8.99 -4.11 -7.95
CA ILE A 178 -10.04 -3.19 -8.41
C ILE A 178 -10.43 -2.20 -7.30
N ASN A 179 -10.60 -2.67 -6.07
CA ASN A 179 -10.88 -1.79 -4.92
C ASN A 179 -9.74 -0.78 -4.70
N TYR A 180 -8.48 -1.20 -4.84
CA TYR A 180 -7.34 -0.31 -4.72
C TYR A 180 -7.37 0.79 -5.80
N LEU A 181 -7.60 0.43 -7.07
CA LEU A 181 -7.75 1.40 -8.16
C LEU A 181 -8.92 2.36 -7.89
N ALA A 182 -10.05 1.86 -7.39
CA ALA A 182 -11.20 2.69 -7.03
C ALA A 182 -10.84 3.72 -5.93
N ILE A 183 -10.01 3.35 -4.95
CA ILE A 183 -9.50 4.28 -3.94
C ILE A 183 -8.61 5.34 -4.59
N MET A 184 -7.67 4.96 -5.46
CA MET A 184 -6.79 5.90 -6.18
C MET A 184 -7.59 6.88 -7.04
N MET A 185 -8.59 6.40 -7.76
CA MET A 185 -9.52 7.22 -8.56
C MET A 185 -10.31 8.19 -7.67
N THR A 186 -10.78 7.72 -6.53
CA THR A 186 -11.54 8.54 -5.57
C THR A 186 -10.69 9.64 -4.97
N VAL A 187 -9.49 9.31 -4.48
CA VAL A 187 -8.53 10.29 -3.92
C VAL A 187 -8.18 11.33 -4.97
N SER A 188 -7.81 10.92 -6.19
CA SER A 188 -7.51 11.82 -7.31
C SER A 188 -8.69 12.75 -7.60
N SER A 189 -9.91 12.20 -7.65
CA SER A 189 -11.12 12.98 -7.93
C SER A 189 -11.43 14.01 -6.84
N ILE A 190 -11.27 13.63 -5.57
CA ILE A 190 -11.50 14.54 -4.43
C ILE A 190 -10.51 15.71 -4.49
N ILE A 191 -9.23 15.46 -4.72
CA ILE A 191 -8.20 16.50 -4.78
C ILE A 191 -8.46 17.44 -5.96
N LEU A 192 -8.83 16.91 -7.14
CA LEU A 192 -9.20 17.71 -8.32
C LEU A 192 -10.41 18.62 -8.05
N ILE A 193 -11.44 18.12 -7.36
CA ILE A 193 -12.62 18.92 -6.98
C ILE A 193 -12.23 20.00 -5.96
N ARG A 194 -11.42 19.65 -4.97
CA ARG A 194 -11.00 20.58 -3.90
C ARG A 194 -10.07 21.70 -4.38
N SER A 195 -9.42 21.52 -5.52
CA SER A 195 -8.63 22.60 -6.16
C SER A 195 -9.48 23.78 -6.66
N LYS A 196 -10.79 23.56 -6.87
CA LYS A 196 -11.78 24.56 -7.32
C LYS A 196 -11.42 25.27 -8.63
N THR A 197 -10.68 24.62 -9.55
CA THR A 197 -10.33 25.15 -10.88
C THR A 197 -11.04 24.37 -11.98
N GLU A 198 -11.46 25.06 -13.06
CA GLU A 198 -12.08 24.41 -14.22
C GLU A 198 -11.11 23.44 -14.89
N GLU A 199 -9.83 23.80 -15.00
CA GLU A 199 -8.79 22.93 -15.55
C GLU A 199 -8.75 21.57 -14.85
N ASN A 200 -8.76 21.56 -13.51
CA ASN A 200 -8.72 20.32 -12.73
C ASN A 200 -10.05 19.54 -12.79
N LEU A 201 -11.18 20.21 -12.99
CA LEU A 201 -12.45 19.52 -13.25
C LEU A 201 -12.44 18.81 -14.61
N GLU A 202 -11.83 19.39 -15.64
CA GLU A 202 -11.62 18.71 -16.92
C GLU A 202 -10.62 17.55 -16.80
N LYS A 203 -9.52 17.71 -16.05
CA LYS A 203 -8.61 16.59 -15.72
C LYS A 203 -9.35 15.43 -15.04
N LYS A 204 -10.30 15.73 -14.14
CA LYS A 204 -11.16 14.70 -13.51
C LYS A 204 -12.00 13.96 -14.55
N LYS A 205 -12.68 14.70 -15.44
CA LYS A 205 -13.48 14.07 -16.54
C LYS A 205 -12.61 13.18 -17.41
N ALA A 206 -11.42 13.67 -17.79
CA ALA A 206 -10.45 12.91 -18.58
C ALA A 206 -9.97 11.65 -17.88
N LEU A 207 -9.73 11.70 -16.56
CA LEU A 207 -9.34 10.53 -15.77
C LEU A 207 -10.44 9.44 -15.79
N TRP A 208 -11.72 9.82 -15.65
CA TRP A 208 -12.83 8.86 -15.67
C TRP A 208 -13.12 8.29 -17.06
N LYS A 209 -12.75 9.00 -18.13
CA LYS A 209 -12.82 8.47 -19.50
C LYS A 209 -11.68 7.52 -19.83
N TYR A 210 -10.59 7.56 -19.03
CA TYR A 210 -9.42 6.74 -19.23
C TYR A 210 -9.61 5.31 -18.71
N LEU A 211 -10.48 5.10 -17.73
CA LEU A 211 -10.78 3.80 -17.12
C LEU A 211 -11.67 2.93 -18.03
#